data_bfee704aab9ebf6c2d34025d94f1c518
#
_entry.id   bfee704aab9ebf6c2d34025d94f1c518
#
_cell.length_a   1.000
_cell.length_b   1.000
_cell.length_c   1.000
_cell.angle_alpha   90.00
_cell.angle_beta   90.00
_cell.angle_gamma   90.00
#
_symmetry.space_group_name_H-M   'P 1'
#
loop_
_entity.id
_entity.type
_entity.pdbx_description
1 polymer ?
#
loop_
_entity_poly.entity_id
_entity_poly.type
_entity_poly.pdbx_seq_one_letter_code
_entity_poly.pdbx_strand_id
1 'polypeptide(L)'
;MTFKIDSGYESLVEVLKARAENHPEEIVYQFLLDGEQPGRSLTYGELDRRAKAIAAVLQSYAIAGKCALMLYPQGLEFLEAFFGCLYGNVIAVPSYSPHPAFLKRSLPRLQAIAKDTDAVVGLTTTETLKQLLTLMADFVELRRIKWLTTDNIGTIDVTTWRDININRDTVAFIQYTSGSTADPKGVILTHGNLLHQEGSLQGRLKWGEKAVGISWLPVFHDMGLIGSALQPLYIGGQLVLMSPFVFLQKPSRWLWAISKYRAVCSSAPNFAYQLCVDRITAEERQGLDLSSWELALCGAEPIRHETIDNFAKTYEQFGFRRKAFFLCYEF
;
A
#
# COMPACT_ATOMS: atom_id res chain seq x y z
N MET A 1 -12.92 -21.27 19.10
CA MET A 1 -13.52 -19.92 19.13
C MET A 1 -13.66 -19.46 17.70
N THR A 2 -14.88 -19.48 17.17
CA THR A 2 -15.20 -18.92 15.84
C THR A 2 -15.22 -17.39 15.99
N PHE A 3 -14.18 -16.73 15.52
CA PHE A 3 -14.20 -15.27 15.42
C PHE A 3 -15.26 -14.89 14.39
N LYS A 4 -16.21 -14.02 14.74
CA LYS A 4 -17.07 -13.40 13.76
C LYS A 4 -16.18 -12.46 12.94
N ILE A 5 -15.77 -12.91 11.75
CA ILE A 5 -14.94 -12.18 10.78
C ILE A 5 -15.81 -11.25 9.91
N ASP A 6 -17.11 -11.23 10.17
CA ASP A 6 -18.06 -10.51 9.33
C ASP A 6 -18.20 -9.07 9.82
N SER A 7 -17.60 -8.14 9.06
CA SER A 7 -17.71 -6.70 9.29
C SER A 7 -19.09 -6.13 8.90
N GLY A 8 -19.96 -6.94 8.27
CA GLY A 8 -21.20 -6.46 7.67
C GLY A 8 -21.02 -5.66 6.38
N TYR A 9 -19.78 -5.41 5.93
CA TYR A 9 -19.50 -4.70 4.68
C TYR A 9 -19.44 -5.66 3.48
N GLU A 10 -19.95 -5.18 2.35
CA GLU A 10 -19.92 -5.90 1.08
C GLU A 10 -18.67 -5.56 0.24
N SER A 11 -18.01 -4.42 0.51
CA SER A 11 -16.84 -3.98 -0.25
C SER A 11 -15.92 -3.06 0.54
N LEU A 12 -14.66 -2.91 0.10
CA LEU A 12 -13.75 -1.87 0.62
C LEU A 12 -14.25 -0.45 0.31
N VAL A 13 -15.09 -0.30 -0.72
CA VAL A 13 -15.75 0.97 -1.04
C VAL A 13 -16.70 1.37 0.08
N GLU A 14 -17.52 0.42 0.56
CA GLU A 14 -18.40 0.67 1.71
C GLU A 14 -17.62 0.99 2.99
N VAL A 15 -16.51 0.30 3.23
CA VAL A 15 -15.64 0.62 4.38
C VAL A 15 -15.18 2.07 4.32
N LEU A 16 -14.64 2.52 3.17
CA LEU A 16 -14.16 3.90 3.03
C LEU A 16 -15.30 4.91 3.14
N LYS A 17 -16.47 4.66 2.52
CA LYS A 17 -17.65 5.51 2.65
C LYS A 17 -18.10 5.68 4.11
N ALA A 18 -18.22 4.57 4.84
CA ALA A 18 -18.61 4.59 6.24
C ALA A 18 -17.61 5.36 7.11
N ARG A 19 -16.30 5.23 6.85
CA ARG A 19 -15.27 6.01 7.54
C ARG A 19 -15.35 7.50 7.19
N ALA A 20 -15.52 7.84 5.92
CA ALA A 20 -15.64 9.21 5.46
C ALA A 20 -16.90 9.92 5.98
N GLU A 21 -18.01 9.20 6.18
CA GLU A 21 -19.24 9.72 6.76
C GLU A 21 -19.12 9.97 8.28
N ASN A 22 -18.51 9.02 9.00
CA ASN A 22 -18.46 9.09 10.47
C ASN A 22 -17.23 9.85 10.99
N HIS A 23 -16.11 9.86 10.25
CA HIS A 23 -14.83 10.40 10.68
C HIS A 23 -14.12 11.17 9.55
N PRO A 24 -14.79 12.14 8.87
CA PRO A 24 -14.27 12.79 7.64
C PRO A 24 -12.92 13.48 7.83
N GLU A 25 -12.66 14.04 9.02
CA GLU A 25 -11.45 14.83 9.31
C GLU A 25 -10.29 14.00 9.90
N GLU A 26 -10.53 12.72 10.22
CA GLU A 26 -9.47 11.86 10.74
C GLU A 26 -8.50 11.47 9.63
N ILE A 27 -7.20 11.55 9.93
CA ILE A 27 -6.13 11.20 8.97
C ILE A 27 -6.03 9.67 8.87
N VAL A 28 -6.22 9.14 7.66
CA VAL A 28 -6.00 7.72 7.36
C VAL A 28 -4.58 7.47 6.88
N TYR A 29 -4.04 8.35 6.03
CA TYR A 29 -2.68 8.21 5.48
C TYR A 29 -1.88 9.50 5.64
N GLN A 30 -0.62 9.36 6.04
CA GLN A 30 0.36 10.44 6.07
C GLN A 30 1.64 9.99 5.39
N PHE A 31 2.21 10.81 4.53
CA PHE A 31 3.48 10.53 3.87
C PHE A 31 4.61 11.36 4.48
N LEU A 32 5.75 10.72 4.76
CA LEU A 32 6.97 11.39 5.20
C LEU A 32 7.89 11.61 4.00
N LEU A 33 8.26 12.87 3.74
CA LEU A 33 9.03 13.25 2.54
C LEU A 33 10.41 12.58 2.51
N ASP A 34 11.13 12.69 3.62
CA ASP A 34 12.49 12.18 3.81
C ASP A 34 12.58 11.12 4.92
N GLY A 35 11.42 10.59 5.37
CA GLY A 35 11.30 9.68 6.51
C GLY A 35 11.29 10.35 7.88
N GLU A 36 11.46 11.66 7.97
CA GLU A 36 11.52 12.44 9.22
C GLU A 36 10.48 13.58 9.22
N GLN A 37 10.34 14.28 8.08
CA GLN A 37 9.46 15.44 7.92
C GLN A 37 8.07 15.03 7.43
N PRO A 38 7.00 15.47 8.11
CA PRO A 38 5.65 15.28 7.60
C PRO A 38 5.48 15.96 6.24
N GLY A 39 5.02 15.19 5.27
CA GLY A 39 4.56 15.69 3.98
C GLY A 39 3.05 15.77 3.93
N ARG A 40 2.48 15.43 2.77
CA ARG A 40 1.03 15.41 2.56
C ARG A 40 0.37 14.34 3.42
N SER A 41 -0.84 14.62 3.89
CA SER A 41 -1.75 13.67 4.51
C SER A 41 -3.06 13.57 3.72
N LEU A 42 -3.81 12.51 3.98
CA LEU A 42 -5.18 12.31 3.51
C LEU A 42 -6.06 11.97 4.70
N THR A 43 -7.14 12.71 4.87
CA THR A 43 -8.22 12.31 5.75
C THR A 43 -9.14 11.29 5.06
N TYR A 44 -10.01 10.62 5.80
CA TYR A 44 -11.01 9.71 5.21
C TYR A 44 -11.91 10.44 4.20
N GLY A 45 -12.36 11.66 4.54
CA GLY A 45 -13.20 12.48 3.66
C GLY A 45 -12.45 12.94 2.41
N GLU A 46 -11.16 13.26 2.51
CA GLU A 46 -10.33 13.60 1.35
C GLU A 46 -10.09 12.41 0.44
N LEU A 47 -9.78 11.24 1.01
CA LEU A 47 -9.60 10.01 0.24
C LEU A 47 -10.87 9.62 -0.52
N ASP A 48 -12.04 9.67 0.13
CA ASP A 48 -13.33 9.40 -0.49
C ASP A 48 -13.61 10.38 -1.67
N ARG A 49 -13.41 11.69 -1.46
CA ARG A 49 -13.58 12.69 -2.53
C ARG A 49 -12.63 12.44 -3.70
N ARG A 50 -11.36 12.14 -3.43
CA ARG A 50 -10.35 11.86 -4.45
C ARG A 50 -10.69 10.58 -5.22
N ALA A 51 -11.11 9.53 -4.51
CA ALA A 51 -11.55 8.28 -5.11
C ALA A 51 -12.75 8.49 -6.03
N LYS A 52 -13.78 9.25 -5.60
CA LYS A 52 -14.93 9.61 -6.43
C LYS A 52 -14.54 10.40 -7.68
N ALA A 53 -13.65 11.39 -7.55
CA ALA A 53 -13.18 12.17 -8.69
C ALA A 53 -12.46 11.31 -9.73
N ILE A 54 -11.57 10.43 -9.30
CA ILE A 54 -10.88 9.49 -10.20
C ILE A 54 -11.87 8.50 -10.82
N ALA A 55 -12.79 7.95 -10.02
CA ALA A 55 -13.82 7.05 -10.50
C ALA A 55 -14.74 7.70 -11.56
N ALA A 56 -15.11 8.96 -11.37
CA ALA A 56 -15.91 9.70 -12.37
C ALA A 56 -15.19 9.78 -13.73
N VAL A 57 -13.87 10.04 -13.72
CA VAL A 57 -13.06 9.98 -14.94
C VAL A 57 -13.09 8.59 -15.56
N LEU A 58 -12.85 7.55 -14.77
CA LEU A 58 -12.84 6.18 -15.28
C LEU A 58 -14.21 5.76 -15.82
N GLN A 59 -15.30 6.15 -15.17
CA GLN A 59 -16.67 5.92 -15.63
C GLN A 59 -16.97 6.61 -16.96
N SER A 60 -16.41 7.81 -17.20
CA SER A 60 -16.60 8.52 -18.48
C SER A 60 -16.01 7.76 -19.67
N TYR A 61 -15.08 6.83 -19.44
CA TYR A 61 -14.51 5.94 -20.45
C TYR A 61 -15.26 4.61 -20.60
N ALA A 62 -16.30 4.36 -19.79
CA ALA A 62 -17.10 3.14 -19.81
C ALA A 62 -16.27 1.85 -19.69
N ILE A 63 -15.27 1.86 -18.80
CA ILE A 63 -14.31 0.77 -18.61
C ILE A 63 -14.56 -0.07 -17.34
N ALA A 64 -15.77 -0.07 -16.80
CA ALA A 64 -16.13 -0.92 -15.68
C ALA A 64 -15.84 -2.41 -15.97
N GLY A 65 -15.23 -3.10 -15.02
CA GLY A 65 -14.80 -4.49 -15.16
C GLY A 65 -13.56 -4.70 -16.03
N LYS A 66 -12.92 -3.62 -16.55
CA LYS A 66 -11.65 -3.67 -17.27
C LYS A 66 -10.48 -3.41 -16.34
N CYS A 67 -9.28 -3.84 -16.78
CA CYS A 67 -8.06 -3.66 -16.01
C CYS A 67 -7.40 -2.29 -16.24
N ALA A 68 -6.92 -1.69 -15.15
CA ALA A 68 -6.12 -0.48 -15.14
C ALA A 68 -4.72 -0.77 -14.61
N LEU A 69 -3.69 -0.62 -15.44
CA LEU A 69 -2.29 -0.74 -15.02
C LEU A 69 -1.90 0.48 -14.18
N MET A 70 -1.44 0.26 -12.95
CA MET A 70 -1.09 1.35 -12.03
C MET A 70 0.42 1.46 -11.87
N LEU A 71 1.01 2.60 -12.28
CA LEU A 71 2.44 2.88 -12.19
C LEU A 71 2.69 4.17 -11.42
N TYR A 72 2.90 4.06 -10.13
CA TYR A 72 3.10 5.20 -9.24
C TYR A 72 4.44 5.13 -8.51
N PRO A 73 5.09 6.26 -8.23
CA PRO A 73 6.07 6.30 -7.18
C PRO A 73 5.40 5.98 -5.84
N GLN A 74 6.21 5.67 -4.82
CA GLN A 74 5.70 5.52 -3.47
C GLN A 74 5.11 6.87 -3.01
N GLY A 75 3.83 6.87 -2.67
CA GLY A 75 3.12 8.10 -2.27
C GLY A 75 1.62 7.88 -2.11
N LEU A 76 0.93 8.96 -1.76
CA LEU A 76 -0.51 8.95 -1.52
C LEU A 76 -1.31 8.85 -2.83
N GLU A 77 -0.74 9.30 -3.95
CA GLU A 77 -1.36 9.27 -5.28
C GLU A 77 -1.70 7.85 -5.72
N PHE A 78 -0.89 6.86 -5.32
CA PHE A 78 -1.21 5.45 -5.55
C PHE A 78 -2.49 5.05 -4.83
N LEU A 79 -2.63 5.40 -3.55
CA LEU A 79 -3.80 5.05 -2.74
C LEU A 79 -5.06 5.73 -3.26
N GLU A 80 -4.98 7.02 -3.63
CA GLU A 80 -6.08 7.73 -4.27
C GLU A 80 -6.55 7.03 -5.55
N ALA A 81 -5.61 6.64 -6.41
CA ALA A 81 -5.91 5.97 -7.67
C ALA A 81 -6.43 4.55 -7.45
N PHE A 82 -5.89 3.82 -6.48
CA PHE A 82 -6.36 2.48 -6.13
C PHE A 82 -7.82 2.52 -5.71
N PHE A 83 -8.18 3.40 -4.76
CA PHE A 83 -9.59 3.57 -4.37
C PHE A 83 -10.44 4.13 -5.50
N GLY A 84 -9.89 4.99 -6.36
CA GLY A 84 -10.57 5.45 -7.57
C GLY A 84 -10.95 4.31 -8.52
N CYS A 85 -10.06 3.32 -8.69
CA CYS A 85 -10.39 2.10 -9.43
C CYS A 85 -11.52 1.32 -8.76
N LEU A 86 -11.45 1.10 -7.44
CA LEU A 86 -12.49 0.37 -6.70
C LEU A 86 -13.86 1.07 -6.85
N TYR A 87 -13.92 2.40 -6.67
CA TYR A 87 -15.15 3.20 -6.81
C TYR A 87 -15.70 3.22 -8.24
N GLY A 88 -14.84 3.06 -9.23
CA GLY A 88 -15.20 2.99 -10.66
C GLY A 88 -15.54 1.58 -11.15
N ASN A 89 -15.47 0.56 -10.28
CA ASN A 89 -15.52 -0.86 -10.64
C ASN A 89 -14.50 -1.20 -11.76
N VAL A 90 -13.30 -0.64 -11.65
CA VAL A 90 -12.18 -0.91 -12.56
C VAL A 90 -11.17 -1.78 -11.80
N ILE A 91 -10.73 -2.87 -12.42
CA ILE A 91 -9.82 -3.83 -11.80
C ILE A 91 -8.43 -3.19 -11.74
N ALA A 92 -7.96 -2.85 -10.54
CA ALA A 92 -6.63 -2.29 -10.36
C ALA A 92 -5.54 -3.34 -10.62
N VAL A 93 -4.46 -2.96 -11.29
CA VAL A 93 -3.28 -3.82 -11.53
C VAL A 93 -2.05 -3.09 -11.02
N PRO A 94 -1.79 -3.14 -9.69
CA PRO A 94 -0.61 -2.51 -9.10
C PRO A 94 0.68 -3.06 -9.68
N SER A 95 1.54 -2.17 -10.14
CA SER A 95 2.87 -2.52 -10.64
C SER A 95 3.87 -1.48 -10.17
N TYR A 96 5.12 -1.88 -10.05
CA TYR A 96 6.12 -0.90 -9.65
C TYR A 96 6.43 0.09 -10.76
N SER A 97 6.56 1.36 -10.39
CA SER A 97 7.01 2.39 -11.33
C SER A 97 8.46 2.09 -11.72
N PRO A 98 8.75 1.99 -13.03
CA PRO A 98 10.10 1.71 -13.45
C PRO A 98 11.03 2.84 -13.04
N HIS A 99 12.07 2.50 -12.29
CA HIS A 99 13.12 3.45 -11.96
C HIS A 99 13.99 3.72 -13.19
N PRO A 100 14.37 4.99 -13.51
CA PRO A 100 15.14 5.32 -14.71
C PRO A 100 16.38 4.45 -14.93
N ALA A 101 17.09 4.10 -13.86
CA ALA A 101 18.29 3.24 -13.94
C ALA A 101 18.00 1.78 -14.32
N PHE A 102 16.77 1.29 -14.15
CA PHE A 102 16.38 -0.12 -14.36
C PHE A 102 15.29 -0.31 -15.41
N LEU A 103 14.91 0.74 -16.13
CA LEU A 103 13.79 0.77 -17.06
C LEU A 103 13.86 -0.34 -18.11
N LYS A 104 15.01 -0.53 -18.75
CA LYS A 104 15.20 -1.59 -19.77
C LYS A 104 14.90 -3.00 -19.23
N ARG A 105 15.10 -3.23 -17.93
CA ARG A 105 14.84 -4.53 -17.29
C ARG A 105 13.39 -4.67 -16.86
N SER A 106 12.73 -3.58 -16.49
CA SER A 106 11.37 -3.59 -15.95
C SER A 106 10.28 -3.49 -17.01
N LEU A 107 10.54 -2.79 -18.13
CA LEU A 107 9.55 -2.60 -19.19
C LEU A 107 9.08 -3.91 -19.85
N PRO A 108 9.91 -4.92 -20.14
CA PRO A 108 9.43 -6.20 -20.67
C PRO A 108 8.41 -6.88 -19.74
N ARG A 109 8.65 -6.84 -18.42
CA ARG A 109 7.70 -7.39 -17.43
C ARG A 109 6.38 -6.60 -17.41
N LEU A 110 6.44 -5.27 -17.47
CA LEU A 110 5.24 -4.42 -17.54
C LEU A 110 4.44 -4.69 -18.80
N GLN A 111 5.11 -4.88 -19.94
CA GLN A 111 4.45 -5.26 -21.19
C GLN A 111 3.76 -6.62 -21.09
N ALA A 112 4.42 -7.61 -20.45
CA ALA A 112 3.82 -8.92 -20.23
C ALA A 112 2.57 -8.83 -19.33
N ILE A 113 2.62 -8.04 -18.24
CA ILE A 113 1.48 -7.80 -17.36
C ILE A 113 0.35 -7.07 -18.12
N ALA A 114 0.67 -6.04 -18.90
CA ALA A 114 -0.31 -5.30 -19.69
C ALA A 114 -1.03 -6.19 -20.71
N LYS A 115 -0.29 -7.11 -21.32
CA LYS A 115 -0.82 -8.09 -22.27
C LYS A 115 -1.70 -9.14 -21.58
N ASP A 116 -1.23 -9.69 -20.45
CA ASP A 116 -1.95 -10.75 -19.71
C ASP A 116 -3.28 -10.24 -19.15
N THR A 117 -3.32 -8.98 -18.68
CA THR A 117 -4.52 -8.35 -18.13
C THR A 117 -5.43 -7.70 -19.16
N ASP A 118 -5.01 -7.62 -20.43
CA ASP A 118 -5.67 -6.82 -21.47
C ASP A 118 -6.00 -5.39 -20.95
N ALA A 119 -5.03 -4.78 -20.28
CA ALA A 119 -5.22 -3.47 -19.61
C ALA A 119 -5.56 -2.40 -20.66
N VAL A 120 -6.67 -1.71 -20.45
CA VAL A 120 -7.18 -0.68 -21.40
C VAL A 120 -6.74 0.72 -21.02
N VAL A 121 -6.42 0.94 -19.74
CA VAL A 121 -5.98 2.23 -19.20
C VAL A 121 -4.76 2.05 -18.32
N GLY A 122 -3.89 3.05 -18.30
CA GLY A 122 -2.77 3.17 -17.37
C GLY A 122 -2.96 4.40 -16.50
N LEU A 123 -2.77 4.24 -15.20
CA LEU A 123 -2.88 5.31 -14.23
C LEU A 123 -1.50 5.62 -13.65
N THR A 124 -1.15 6.90 -13.58
CA THR A 124 0.17 7.33 -13.10
C THR A 124 0.16 8.81 -12.69
N THR A 125 1.31 9.34 -12.30
CA THR A 125 1.50 10.79 -12.12
C THR A 125 2.01 11.44 -13.41
N THR A 126 1.82 12.76 -13.53
CA THR A 126 2.29 13.55 -14.68
C THR A 126 3.78 13.37 -14.91
N GLU A 127 4.57 13.43 -13.84
CA GLU A 127 6.02 13.29 -13.92
C GLU A 127 6.45 11.89 -14.36
N THR A 128 5.83 10.85 -13.80
CA THR A 128 6.09 9.47 -14.20
C THR A 128 5.72 9.23 -15.67
N LEU A 129 4.59 9.78 -16.13
CA LEU A 129 4.18 9.64 -17.53
C LEU A 129 5.19 10.26 -18.50
N LYS A 130 5.71 11.46 -18.21
CA LYS A 130 6.77 12.09 -19.04
C LYS A 130 7.98 11.17 -19.20
N GLN A 131 8.42 10.53 -18.12
CA GLN A 131 9.54 9.59 -18.15
C GLN A 131 9.21 8.33 -18.94
N LEU A 132 7.99 7.78 -18.79
CA LEU A 132 7.54 6.58 -19.49
C LEU A 132 7.42 6.79 -21.00
N LEU A 133 6.87 7.92 -21.45
CA LEU A 133 6.61 8.17 -22.88
C LEU A 133 7.89 8.10 -23.73
N THR A 134 9.03 8.52 -23.19
CA THR A 134 10.32 8.44 -23.90
C THR A 134 10.84 7.01 -24.07
N LEU A 135 10.31 6.06 -23.30
CA LEU A 135 10.84 4.70 -23.15
C LEU A 135 9.90 3.64 -23.69
N MET A 136 8.60 3.99 -23.86
CA MET A 136 7.59 3.05 -24.35
C MET A 136 7.57 2.87 -25.87
N ALA A 137 8.43 3.58 -26.62
CA ALA A 137 8.43 3.54 -28.08
C ALA A 137 8.49 2.11 -28.64
N ASP A 138 9.27 1.24 -28.00
CA ASP A 138 9.50 -0.14 -28.44
C ASP A 138 8.52 -1.16 -27.82
N PHE A 139 7.58 -0.71 -26.96
CA PHE A 139 6.68 -1.57 -26.19
C PHE A 139 5.23 -1.43 -26.68
N VAL A 140 4.83 -2.30 -27.60
CA VAL A 140 3.55 -2.23 -28.34
C VAL A 140 2.35 -2.23 -27.36
N GLU A 141 2.33 -3.11 -26.36
CA GLU A 141 1.20 -3.22 -25.44
C GLU A 141 1.07 -1.97 -24.56
N LEU A 142 2.20 -1.41 -24.08
CA LEU A 142 2.19 -0.19 -23.28
C LEU A 142 1.76 1.05 -24.09
N ARG A 143 2.03 1.07 -25.40
CA ARG A 143 1.57 2.15 -26.29
C ARG A 143 0.09 2.11 -26.61
N ARG A 144 -0.55 0.92 -26.54
CA ARG A 144 -1.99 0.76 -26.78
C ARG A 144 -2.82 1.25 -25.57
N ILE A 145 -2.23 1.28 -24.39
CA ILE A 145 -2.89 1.71 -23.17
C ILE A 145 -3.12 3.23 -23.22
N LYS A 146 -4.33 3.66 -22.88
CA LYS A 146 -4.63 5.07 -22.67
C LYS A 146 -4.11 5.51 -21.30
N TRP A 147 -3.06 6.32 -21.27
CA TRP A 147 -2.47 6.81 -20.03
C TRP A 147 -3.22 8.03 -19.50
N LEU A 148 -3.56 8.00 -18.21
CA LEU A 148 -4.21 9.06 -17.46
C LEU A 148 -3.35 9.44 -16.26
N THR A 149 -3.20 10.74 -16.03
CA THR A 149 -2.51 11.26 -14.85
C THR A 149 -3.53 11.66 -13.80
N THR A 150 -3.41 11.09 -12.58
CA THR A 150 -4.39 11.31 -11.53
C THR A 150 -4.03 12.45 -10.59
N ASP A 151 -2.79 12.92 -10.58
CA ASP A 151 -2.32 14.09 -9.83
C ASP A 151 -2.87 15.41 -10.37
N ASN A 152 -3.25 15.47 -11.65
CA ASN A 152 -3.86 16.61 -12.31
C ASN A 152 -5.38 16.49 -12.54
N ILE A 153 -6.02 15.50 -11.92
CA ILE A 153 -7.49 15.45 -11.87
C ILE A 153 -7.92 16.61 -10.96
N GLY A 154 -8.02 17.79 -11.57
CA GLY A 154 -8.37 19.04 -10.91
C GLY A 154 -9.77 19.02 -10.29
N THR A 155 -10.47 20.12 -10.33
CA THR A 155 -11.85 20.29 -9.87
C THR A 155 -12.87 19.50 -10.71
N ILE A 156 -12.64 18.18 -10.91
CA ILE A 156 -13.69 17.36 -11.49
C ILE A 156 -14.83 17.35 -10.50
N ASP A 157 -15.98 17.73 -11.01
CA ASP A 157 -17.20 17.72 -10.24
C ASP A 157 -17.51 16.30 -9.79
N VAL A 158 -17.25 16.02 -8.52
CA VAL A 158 -17.52 14.71 -7.90
C VAL A 158 -19.00 14.32 -8.01
N THR A 159 -19.89 15.27 -8.31
CA THR A 159 -21.32 15.00 -8.55
C THR A 159 -21.57 14.20 -9.81
N THR A 160 -20.59 14.11 -10.72
CA THR A 160 -20.69 13.27 -11.94
C THR A 160 -20.42 11.79 -11.65
N TRP A 161 -19.80 11.46 -10.52
CA TRP A 161 -19.62 10.08 -10.09
C TRP A 161 -20.96 9.40 -9.82
N ARG A 162 -21.11 8.19 -10.32
CA ARG A 162 -22.30 7.36 -10.10
C ARG A 162 -21.93 6.20 -9.20
N ASP A 163 -22.74 5.99 -8.15
CA ASP A 163 -22.59 4.81 -7.30
C ASP A 163 -22.89 3.54 -8.11
N ILE A 164 -22.02 2.55 -7.96
CA ILE A 164 -22.13 1.26 -8.63
C ILE A 164 -22.29 0.20 -7.55
N ASN A 165 -23.15 -0.77 -7.81
CA ASN A 165 -23.30 -1.91 -6.91
C ASN A 165 -22.05 -2.79 -6.97
N ILE A 166 -21.24 -2.72 -5.92
CA ILE A 166 -20.02 -3.51 -5.72
C ILE A 166 -20.25 -4.40 -4.52
N ASN A 167 -20.05 -5.70 -4.72
CA ASN A 167 -20.27 -6.71 -3.68
C ASN A 167 -19.00 -7.54 -3.45
N ARG A 168 -19.11 -8.51 -2.55
CA ARG A 168 -17.99 -9.39 -2.14
C ARG A 168 -17.36 -10.17 -3.30
N ASP A 169 -18.14 -10.52 -4.32
CA ASP A 169 -17.67 -11.30 -5.48
C ASP A 169 -17.05 -10.42 -6.56
N THR A 170 -17.22 -9.09 -6.48
CA THR A 170 -16.63 -8.15 -7.42
C THR A 170 -15.10 -8.18 -7.31
N VAL A 171 -14.42 -8.32 -8.44
CA VAL A 171 -12.95 -8.30 -8.51
C VAL A 171 -12.45 -6.89 -8.18
N ALA A 172 -11.61 -6.78 -7.14
CA ALA A 172 -11.03 -5.52 -6.71
C ALA A 172 -9.73 -5.20 -7.46
N PHE A 173 -8.79 -6.15 -7.46
CA PHE A 173 -7.51 -5.97 -8.13
C PHE A 173 -6.82 -7.30 -8.47
N ILE A 174 -5.78 -7.23 -9.30
CA ILE A 174 -4.93 -8.35 -9.64
C ILE A 174 -3.53 -8.07 -9.09
N GLN A 175 -3.05 -8.93 -8.19
CA GLN A 175 -1.71 -8.86 -7.62
C GLN A 175 -0.76 -9.75 -8.39
N TYR A 176 0.24 -9.15 -9.05
CA TYR A 176 1.29 -9.93 -9.69
C TYR A 176 2.38 -10.30 -8.69
N THR A 177 2.62 -11.60 -8.55
CA THR A 177 3.68 -12.12 -7.67
C THR A 177 5.05 -11.97 -8.33
N SER A 178 6.09 -11.86 -7.51
CA SER A 178 7.49 -11.78 -7.97
C SER A 178 8.02 -13.10 -8.55
N GLY A 179 7.21 -14.15 -8.62
CA GLY A 179 7.43 -15.54 -9.04
C GLY A 179 8.82 -15.90 -9.56
N SER A 180 9.33 -17.05 -9.19
CA SER A 180 10.62 -17.63 -9.67
C SER A 180 10.59 -18.00 -11.15
N THR A 181 9.42 -17.92 -11.81
CA THR A 181 9.23 -18.22 -13.24
C THR A 181 9.29 -16.94 -14.07
N ALA A 182 9.80 -17.05 -15.31
CA ALA A 182 9.95 -15.91 -16.22
C ALA A 182 8.62 -15.18 -16.53
N ASP A 183 7.49 -15.88 -16.45
CA ASP A 183 6.18 -15.32 -16.75
C ASP A 183 5.51 -14.79 -15.47
N PRO A 184 5.06 -13.53 -15.46
CA PRO A 184 4.34 -12.96 -14.32
C PRO A 184 2.99 -13.68 -14.12
N LYS A 185 2.67 -14.05 -12.87
CA LYS A 185 1.40 -14.67 -12.50
C LYS A 185 0.56 -13.67 -11.70
N GLY A 186 -0.65 -13.39 -12.21
CA GLY A 186 -1.61 -12.52 -11.55
C GLY A 186 -2.56 -13.30 -10.65
N VAL A 187 -2.66 -12.92 -9.38
CA VAL A 187 -3.64 -13.43 -8.43
C VAL A 187 -4.84 -12.50 -8.42
N ILE A 188 -6.01 -13.00 -8.77
CA ILE A 188 -7.27 -12.24 -8.78
C ILE A 188 -7.81 -12.17 -7.36
N LEU A 189 -8.05 -10.96 -6.86
CA LEU A 189 -8.57 -10.71 -5.52
C LEU A 189 -9.91 -9.97 -5.60
N THR A 190 -10.92 -10.54 -4.94
CA THR A 190 -12.25 -9.93 -4.80
C THR A 190 -12.32 -9.07 -3.54
N HIS A 191 -13.33 -8.20 -3.45
CA HIS A 191 -13.61 -7.46 -2.22
C HIS A 191 -13.84 -8.39 -1.04
N GLY A 192 -14.50 -9.53 -1.25
CA GLY A 192 -14.72 -10.54 -0.22
C GLY A 192 -13.43 -11.15 0.31
N ASN A 193 -12.44 -11.44 -0.56
CA ASN A 193 -11.13 -11.94 -0.14
C ASN A 193 -10.44 -10.93 0.78
N LEU A 194 -10.45 -9.65 0.39
CA LEU A 194 -9.81 -8.58 1.15
C LEU A 194 -10.49 -8.35 2.50
N LEU A 195 -11.83 -8.23 2.51
CA LEU A 195 -12.59 -8.06 3.76
C LEU A 195 -12.37 -9.23 4.73
N HIS A 196 -12.29 -10.46 4.20
CA HIS A 196 -11.98 -11.64 5.02
C HIS A 196 -10.57 -11.56 5.61
N GLN A 197 -9.59 -11.17 4.80
CA GLN A 197 -8.20 -11.01 5.23
C GLN A 197 -8.07 -9.94 6.32
N GLU A 198 -8.65 -8.75 6.08
CA GLU A 198 -8.57 -7.63 7.03
C GLU A 198 -9.30 -7.96 8.35
N GLY A 199 -10.48 -8.61 8.27
CA GLY A 199 -11.19 -9.08 9.45
C GLY A 199 -10.43 -10.15 10.23
N SER A 200 -9.72 -11.06 9.54
CA SER A 200 -8.86 -12.07 10.15
C SER A 200 -7.68 -11.44 10.88
N LEU A 201 -7.04 -10.44 10.28
CA LEU A 201 -5.96 -9.67 10.89
C LEU A 201 -6.47 -8.93 12.14
N GLN A 202 -7.58 -8.19 12.05
CA GLN A 202 -8.17 -7.49 13.18
C GLN A 202 -8.49 -8.44 14.35
N GLY A 203 -9.09 -9.60 14.05
CA GLY A 203 -9.42 -10.59 15.07
C GLY A 203 -8.21 -11.14 15.82
N ARG A 204 -7.06 -11.26 15.16
CA ARG A 204 -5.80 -11.74 15.74
C ARG A 204 -5.02 -10.64 16.44
N LEU A 205 -4.97 -9.45 15.85
CA LEU A 205 -4.08 -8.38 16.25
C LEU A 205 -4.72 -7.42 17.27
N LYS A 206 -6.07 -7.46 17.38
CA LYS A 206 -6.86 -6.66 18.33
C LYS A 206 -6.56 -5.16 18.29
N TRP A 207 -6.27 -4.65 17.10
CA TRP A 207 -6.01 -3.22 16.90
C TRP A 207 -7.29 -2.41 17.13
N GLY A 208 -7.14 -1.30 17.84
CA GLY A 208 -8.24 -0.35 18.02
C GLY A 208 -8.28 0.71 16.93
N GLU A 209 -9.37 1.44 16.87
CA GLU A 209 -9.63 2.51 15.88
C GLU A 209 -8.59 3.65 15.87
N LYS A 210 -7.77 3.79 16.90
CA LYS A 210 -6.71 4.82 16.99
C LYS A 210 -5.31 4.25 16.79
N ALA A 211 -5.22 3.02 16.28
CA ALA A 211 -3.92 2.40 16.04
C ALA A 211 -3.17 3.14 14.93
N VAL A 212 -1.89 3.41 15.17
CA VAL A 212 -0.98 3.98 14.18
C VAL A 212 -0.03 2.90 13.70
N GLY A 213 0.03 2.71 12.38
CA GLY A 213 1.01 1.88 11.70
C GLY A 213 2.11 2.72 11.07
N ILE A 214 3.31 2.16 10.93
CA ILE A 214 4.38 2.72 10.11
C ILE A 214 4.70 1.74 8.99
N SER A 215 4.82 2.22 7.75
CA SER A 215 5.28 1.38 6.64
C SER A 215 6.20 2.14 5.69
N TRP A 216 7.27 1.47 5.30
CA TRP A 216 8.14 1.85 4.20
C TRP A 216 8.05 0.83 3.05
N LEU A 217 7.20 -0.19 3.20
CA LEU A 217 7.01 -1.23 2.18
C LEU A 217 6.37 -0.66 0.91
N PRO A 218 6.76 -1.17 -0.26
CA PRO A 218 6.14 -0.77 -1.52
C PRO A 218 4.63 -1.05 -1.53
N VAL A 219 3.82 -0.03 -1.81
CA VAL A 219 2.35 -0.16 -1.85
C VAL A 219 1.82 -0.95 -3.05
N PHE A 220 2.66 -1.31 -4.01
CA PHE A 220 2.32 -2.22 -5.10
C PHE A 220 2.56 -3.71 -4.74
N HIS A 221 3.14 -3.98 -3.57
CA HIS A 221 3.36 -5.33 -3.02
C HIS A 221 2.26 -5.67 -2.01
N ASP A 222 1.87 -6.95 -1.92
CA ASP A 222 0.81 -7.45 -1.04
C ASP A 222 1.03 -7.06 0.43
N MET A 223 2.22 -7.29 0.99
CA MET A 223 2.56 -6.91 2.36
C MET A 223 2.45 -5.39 2.60
N GLY A 224 2.77 -4.57 1.59
CA GLY A 224 2.65 -3.11 1.64
C GLY A 224 1.22 -2.62 1.45
N LEU A 225 0.46 -3.24 0.54
CA LEU A 225 -0.92 -2.86 0.24
C LEU A 225 -1.89 -3.50 1.24
N ILE A 226 -2.00 -4.84 1.24
CA ILE A 226 -2.98 -5.56 2.05
C ILE A 226 -2.56 -5.50 3.53
N GLY A 227 -1.35 -5.93 3.85
CA GLY A 227 -0.88 -6.02 5.23
C GLY A 227 -0.61 -4.68 5.92
N SER A 228 -0.43 -3.59 5.16
CA SER A 228 -0.08 -2.29 5.75
C SER A 228 -1.09 -1.19 5.43
N ALA A 229 -1.50 -1.00 4.16
CA ALA A 229 -2.35 0.13 3.81
C ALA A 229 -3.85 -0.13 4.02
N LEU A 230 -4.36 -1.32 3.69
CA LEU A 230 -5.79 -1.61 3.82
C LEU A 230 -6.22 -1.84 5.27
N GLN A 231 -5.35 -2.42 6.11
CA GLN A 231 -5.69 -2.73 7.50
C GLN A 231 -6.06 -1.49 8.33
N PRO A 232 -5.26 -0.39 8.36
CA PRO A 232 -5.64 0.83 9.07
C PRO A 232 -6.97 1.41 8.61
N LEU A 233 -7.22 1.45 7.30
CA LEU A 233 -8.50 1.89 6.77
C LEU A 233 -9.66 1.02 7.27
N TYR A 234 -9.49 -0.30 7.27
CA TYR A 234 -10.50 -1.25 7.72
C TYR A 234 -10.86 -1.07 9.20
N ILE A 235 -9.86 -0.87 10.07
CA ILE A 235 -10.06 -0.73 11.52
C ILE A 235 -10.40 0.70 11.97
N GLY A 236 -10.24 1.73 11.12
CA GLY A 236 -10.39 3.13 11.49
C GLY A 236 -9.12 3.73 12.10
N GLY A 237 -7.95 3.20 11.76
CA GLY A 237 -6.65 3.67 12.24
C GLY A 237 -5.95 4.60 11.24
N GLN A 238 -4.66 4.84 11.49
CA GLN A 238 -3.78 5.67 10.66
C GLN A 238 -2.56 4.88 10.18
N LEU A 239 -2.11 5.14 8.96
CA LEU A 239 -0.82 4.69 8.46
C LEU A 239 0.07 5.88 8.12
N VAL A 240 1.30 5.86 8.66
CA VAL A 240 2.36 6.78 8.27
C VAL A 240 3.32 6.04 7.32
N LEU A 241 3.49 6.58 6.14
CA LEU A 241 4.23 6.00 5.03
C LEU A 241 5.52 6.76 4.76
N MET A 242 6.57 6.04 4.37
CA MET A 242 7.77 6.62 3.77
C MET A 242 8.23 5.78 2.58
N SER A 243 9.11 6.33 1.75
CA SER A 243 9.66 5.58 0.62
C SER A 243 10.60 4.46 1.08
N PRO A 244 10.60 3.28 0.44
CA PRO A 244 11.59 2.24 0.67
C PRO A 244 13.04 2.74 0.54
N PHE A 245 13.27 3.65 -0.41
CA PHE A 245 14.58 4.25 -0.64
C PHE A 245 15.07 5.04 0.57
N VAL A 246 14.17 5.79 1.20
CA VAL A 246 14.46 6.60 2.41
C VAL A 246 14.88 5.71 3.58
N PHE A 247 14.21 4.57 3.78
CA PHE A 247 14.60 3.56 4.76
C PHE A 247 15.98 2.97 4.44
N LEU A 248 16.21 2.54 3.19
CA LEU A 248 17.49 1.93 2.81
C LEU A 248 18.67 2.87 2.95
N GLN A 249 18.48 4.17 2.71
CA GLN A 249 19.52 5.18 2.92
C GLN A 249 19.91 5.35 4.39
N LYS A 250 18.91 5.38 5.29
CA LYS A 250 19.10 5.61 6.72
C LYS A 250 18.06 4.81 7.51
N PRO A 251 18.36 3.57 7.91
CA PRO A 251 17.39 2.68 8.58
C PRO A 251 16.85 3.23 9.90
N SER A 252 17.59 4.10 10.59
CA SER A 252 17.14 4.76 11.81
C SER A 252 15.86 5.56 11.65
N ARG A 253 15.55 6.06 10.45
CA ARG A 253 14.31 6.78 10.13
C ARG A 253 13.06 5.95 10.41
N TRP A 254 13.10 4.66 10.12
CA TRP A 254 12.00 3.75 10.41
C TRP A 254 11.72 3.64 11.90
N LEU A 255 12.75 3.38 12.70
CA LEU A 255 12.60 3.24 14.16
C LEU A 255 12.21 4.57 14.82
N TRP A 256 12.75 5.69 14.32
CA TRP A 256 12.38 7.02 14.79
C TRP A 256 10.94 7.39 14.43
N ALA A 257 10.44 6.97 13.26
CA ALA A 257 9.03 7.14 12.93
C ALA A 257 8.14 6.33 13.88
N ILE A 258 8.48 5.07 14.19
CA ILE A 258 7.76 4.25 15.19
C ILE A 258 7.73 4.96 16.55
N SER A 259 8.87 5.45 17.00
CA SER A 259 9.02 6.17 18.28
C SER A 259 8.17 7.46 18.29
N LYS A 260 8.35 8.32 17.28
CA LYS A 260 7.69 9.63 17.17
C LYS A 260 6.17 9.55 17.11
N TYR A 261 5.65 8.64 16.29
CA TYR A 261 4.21 8.47 16.09
C TYR A 261 3.60 7.47 17.08
N ARG A 262 4.40 6.93 18.01
CA ARG A 262 3.97 5.91 18.97
C ARG A 262 3.24 4.74 18.30
N ALA A 263 3.80 4.32 17.17
CA ALA A 263 3.18 3.31 16.35
C ALA A 263 3.11 1.96 17.08
N VAL A 264 1.99 1.29 16.90
CA VAL A 264 1.74 -0.04 17.49
C VAL A 264 2.14 -1.17 16.55
N CYS A 265 2.22 -0.89 15.26
CA CYS A 265 2.52 -1.87 14.22
C CYS A 265 3.47 -1.36 13.15
N SER A 266 4.30 -2.27 12.68
CA SER A 266 5.04 -2.11 11.44
C SER A 266 5.46 -3.47 10.89
N SER A 267 5.48 -3.58 9.55
CA SER A 267 5.81 -4.80 8.83
C SER A 267 7.13 -4.64 8.10
N ALA A 268 7.96 -5.66 8.09
CA ALA A 268 9.21 -5.65 7.34
C ALA A 268 9.71 -7.06 7.03
N PRO A 269 10.47 -7.27 5.95
CA PRO A 269 11.20 -8.50 5.73
C PRO A 269 12.38 -8.64 6.71
N ASN A 270 12.86 -9.86 6.86
CA ASN A 270 13.91 -10.20 7.83
C ASN A 270 15.19 -9.36 7.68
N PHE A 271 15.60 -9.07 6.42
CA PHE A 271 16.79 -8.26 6.16
C PHE A 271 16.72 -6.87 6.78
N ALA A 272 15.53 -6.28 6.90
CA ALA A 272 15.36 -4.94 7.41
C ALA A 272 15.67 -4.85 8.91
N TYR A 273 15.27 -5.84 9.67
CA TYR A 273 15.60 -5.95 11.08
C TYR A 273 17.12 -6.11 11.27
N GLN A 274 17.74 -6.95 10.45
CA GLN A 274 19.21 -7.10 10.46
C GLN A 274 19.91 -5.80 10.09
N LEU A 275 19.42 -5.09 9.06
CA LEU A 275 19.98 -3.81 8.62
C LEU A 275 19.95 -2.75 9.73
N CYS A 276 18.88 -2.73 10.54
CA CYS A 276 18.80 -1.83 11.70
C CYS A 276 19.83 -2.18 12.78
N VAL A 277 20.12 -3.45 13.02
CA VAL A 277 21.16 -3.89 13.96
C VAL A 277 22.53 -3.45 13.48
N ASP A 278 22.83 -3.68 12.19
CA ASP A 278 24.16 -3.50 11.61
C ASP A 278 24.53 -2.04 11.35
N ARG A 279 23.55 -1.20 10.98
CA ARG A 279 23.82 0.16 10.47
C ARG A 279 23.45 1.29 11.40
N ILE A 280 22.54 1.10 12.38
CA ILE A 280 22.15 2.17 13.28
C ILE A 280 23.18 2.25 14.41
N THR A 281 23.84 3.41 14.54
CA THR A 281 24.88 3.61 15.57
C THR A 281 24.27 3.77 16.97
N ALA A 282 25.10 3.68 18.00
CA ALA A 282 24.65 3.90 19.39
C ALA A 282 24.11 5.33 19.57
N GLU A 283 24.74 6.31 18.93
CA GLU A 283 24.32 7.71 18.96
C GLU A 283 22.95 7.90 18.30
N GLU A 284 22.70 7.26 17.16
CA GLU A 284 21.42 7.34 16.45
C GLU A 284 20.27 6.66 17.21
N ARG A 285 20.58 5.77 18.15
CA ARG A 285 19.59 5.11 19.03
C ARG A 285 19.22 5.94 20.25
N GLN A 286 20.00 6.95 20.61
CA GLN A 286 19.75 7.75 21.82
C GLN A 286 18.40 8.46 21.75
N GLY A 287 17.54 8.21 22.76
CA GLY A 287 16.20 8.81 22.81
C GLY A 287 15.10 8.03 22.08
N LEU A 288 15.41 6.89 21.44
CA LEU A 288 14.37 6.02 20.91
C LEU A 288 13.45 5.50 22.02
N ASP A 289 12.16 5.45 21.76
CA ASP A 289 11.14 4.76 22.57
C ASP A 289 10.29 3.85 21.69
N LEU A 290 10.60 2.56 21.71
CA LEU A 290 9.89 1.53 20.95
C LEU A 290 8.85 0.78 21.81
N SER A 291 8.53 1.28 22.99
CA SER A 291 7.62 0.62 23.95
C SER A 291 6.18 0.48 23.42
N SER A 292 5.78 1.38 22.50
CA SER A 292 4.49 1.33 21.83
C SER A 292 4.38 0.23 20.76
N TRP A 293 5.51 -0.27 20.25
CA TRP A 293 5.52 -1.24 19.17
C TRP A 293 5.11 -2.63 19.66
N GLU A 294 3.85 -2.96 19.45
CA GLU A 294 3.24 -4.20 19.92
C GLU A 294 3.29 -5.31 18.88
N LEU A 295 3.38 -4.95 17.59
CA LEU A 295 3.36 -5.89 16.49
C LEU A 295 4.42 -5.55 15.44
N ALA A 296 5.49 -6.33 15.46
CA ALA A 296 6.57 -6.32 14.50
C ALA A 296 6.39 -7.51 13.55
N LEU A 297 5.66 -7.31 12.44
CA LEU A 297 5.47 -8.38 11.46
C LEU A 297 6.77 -8.62 10.70
N CYS A 298 7.16 -9.88 10.61
CA CYS A 298 8.33 -10.30 9.85
C CYS A 298 7.92 -11.40 8.86
N GLY A 299 8.11 -11.15 7.55
CA GLY A 299 7.70 -12.06 6.47
C GLY A 299 8.33 -11.74 5.14
N ALA A 300 7.71 -12.19 4.04
CA ALA A 300 8.12 -11.98 2.66
C ALA A 300 9.48 -12.61 2.25
N GLU A 301 10.21 -13.22 3.17
CA GLU A 301 11.45 -13.94 2.92
C GLU A 301 11.74 -14.94 4.06
N PRO A 302 12.69 -15.88 3.91
CA PRO A 302 13.07 -16.79 4.99
C PRO A 302 13.55 -16.05 6.23
N ILE A 303 12.90 -16.33 7.37
CA ILE A 303 13.17 -15.67 8.65
C ILE A 303 14.31 -16.40 9.37
N ARG A 304 15.34 -15.64 9.76
CA ARG A 304 16.48 -16.15 10.52
C ARG A 304 16.27 -15.86 12.00
N HIS A 305 16.39 -16.89 12.82
CA HIS A 305 16.26 -16.79 14.27
C HIS A 305 17.26 -15.78 14.86
N GLU A 306 18.52 -15.83 14.39
CA GLU A 306 19.58 -14.93 14.85
C GLU A 306 19.23 -13.45 14.62
N THR A 307 18.59 -13.11 13.49
CA THR A 307 18.13 -11.74 13.21
C THR A 307 17.11 -11.27 14.22
N ILE A 308 16.11 -12.13 14.52
CA ILE A 308 15.05 -11.82 15.49
C ILE A 308 15.64 -11.58 16.89
N ASP A 309 16.55 -12.46 17.32
CA ASP A 309 17.17 -12.37 18.66
C ASP A 309 18.13 -11.18 18.77
N ASN A 310 18.95 -10.94 17.73
CA ASN A 310 19.87 -9.80 17.69
C ASN A 310 19.13 -8.48 17.74
N PHE A 311 18.05 -8.34 16.94
CA PHE A 311 17.22 -7.14 16.95
C PHE A 311 16.58 -6.93 18.33
N ALA A 312 15.94 -7.97 18.89
CA ALA A 312 15.31 -7.87 20.20
C ALA A 312 16.30 -7.45 21.28
N LYS A 313 17.46 -8.09 21.34
CA LYS A 313 18.52 -7.76 22.30
C LYS A 313 19.06 -6.34 22.14
N THR A 314 19.25 -5.89 20.88
CA THR A 314 19.78 -4.56 20.59
C THR A 314 18.84 -3.44 21.03
N TYR A 315 17.53 -3.67 20.87
CA TYR A 315 16.50 -2.63 21.09
C TYR A 315 15.69 -2.81 22.37
N GLU A 316 15.97 -3.84 23.19
CA GLU A 316 15.31 -4.07 24.49
C GLU A 316 15.41 -2.86 25.41
N GLN A 317 16.60 -2.27 25.53
CA GLN A 317 16.82 -1.08 26.36
C GLN A 317 16.05 0.17 25.90
N PHE A 318 15.55 0.16 24.64
CA PHE A 318 14.70 1.20 24.07
C PHE A 318 13.21 0.82 24.11
N GLY A 319 12.84 -0.17 24.89
CA GLY A 319 11.45 -0.60 25.11
C GLY A 319 10.92 -1.63 24.12
N PHE A 320 11.70 -2.08 23.12
CA PHE A 320 11.26 -3.13 22.21
C PHE A 320 11.15 -4.48 22.95
N ARG A 321 10.07 -5.18 22.72
CA ARG A 321 9.80 -6.47 23.34
C ARG A 321 9.88 -7.60 22.32
N ARG A 322 10.69 -8.63 22.58
CA ARG A 322 10.81 -9.78 21.66
C ARG A 322 9.45 -10.42 21.31
N LYS A 323 8.50 -10.42 22.25
CA LYS A 323 7.13 -10.92 22.04
C LYS A 323 6.31 -10.10 21.03
N ALA A 324 6.78 -8.91 20.64
CA ALA A 324 6.16 -8.10 19.59
C ALA A 324 6.34 -8.71 18.19
N PHE A 325 7.33 -9.58 18.01
CA PHE A 325 7.50 -10.26 16.73
C PHE A 325 6.32 -11.17 16.40
N PHE A 326 5.76 -10.95 15.24
CA PHE A 326 4.77 -11.81 14.62
C PHE A 326 5.33 -12.31 13.29
N LEU A 327 5.71 -13.59 13.28
CA LEU A 327 6.30 -14.21 12.11
C LEU A 327 5.16 -14.65 11.18
N CYS A 328 5.19 -14.16 9.95
CA CYS A 328 4.18 -14.47 8.94
C CYS A 328 4.83 -15.08 7.71
N TYR A 329 4.08 -15.95 7.06
CA TYR A 329 4.45 -16.54 5.79
C TYR A 329 3.35 -16.22 4.78
N GLU A 330 3.77 -15.74 3.63
CA GLU A 330 2.89 -15.46 2.50
C GLU A 330 2.97 -16.64 1.52
N PHE A 331 1.84 -17.14 1.12
CA PHE A 331 1.74 -18.25 0.16
C PHE A 331 1.58 -17.72 -1.27
#